data_56db3c052ad19874ee56ac95b4a87b34
#
_entry.id   56db3c052ad19874ee56ac95b4a87b34
#
_cell.length_a   1.000
_cell.length_b   1.000
_cell.length_c   1.000
_cell.angle_alpha   90.00
_cell.angle_beta   90.00
_cell.angle_gamma   90.00
#
_symmetry.space_group_name_H-M   'P 1'
#
loop_
_entity.id
_entity.type
_entity.pdbx_description
1 polymer ?
#
loop_
_entity_poly.entity_id
_entity_poly.type
_entity_poly.pdbx_seq_one_letter_code
_entity_poly.pdbx_strand_id
1 'polypeptide(L)'
;MTVQQLKYILKVAEVGSITEAAKMLFISQPSLSNSIKETEKEAGITIFHRSRTGITLTKDGAEFLGYARQVIQQMELLEDRYVTNLPGKVTFGVSSQHYTFTENAFVELVKRFGQERYAFYYNETGTHQILDDVKNRVCDLGILYLSHENEIVMRKVIEENHLMFTELFSAKPHVFLQKTHPLASKKVVSVHDLAPYPRLNFVQGEYESVYFSEELFSSIPVDKEIRVNDRGAIVNFMLGLNAYTISSGIFPKYLNGENIISVPLAENETMHIGYVLNENQELSEPGKSYLEELRKYAPANP
;
A
#
# COMPACT_ATOMS: atom_id res chain seq x y z
N MET A 1 -1.53 -23.09 -22.42
CA MET A 1 -1.04 -22.47 -21.16
C MET A 1 -1.41 -23.35 -19.99
N THR A 2 -0.51 -23.62 -19.06
CA THR A 2 -0.68 -24.50 -17.89
C THR A 2 -0.41 -23.76 -16.58
N VAL A 3 -0.97 -24.24 -15.47
CA VAL A 3 -0.70 -23.71 -14.11
C VAL A 3 0.79 -23.71 -13.79
N GLN A 4 1.52 -24.75 -14.23
CA GLN A 4 2.96 -24.83 -14.03
C GLN A 4 3.73 -23.73 -14.79
N GLN A 5 3.31 -23.40 -16.01
CA GLN A 5 3.88 -22.30 -16.78
C GLN A 5 3.63 -20.95 -16.12
N LEU A 6 2.43 -20.73 -15.53
CA LEU A 6 2.17 -19.52 -14.76
C LEU A 6 3.06 -19.42 -13.52
N LYS A 7 3.24 -20.53 -12.75
CA LYS A 7 4.17 -20.58 -11.62
C LYS A 7 5.61 -20.25 -12.04
N TYR A 8 6.05 -20.69 -13.19
CA TYR A 8 7.38 -20.38 -13.74
C TYR A 8 7.53 -18.89 -14.04
N ILE A 9 6.56 -18.28 -14.71
CA ILE A 9 6.57 -16.87 -15.06
C ILE A 9 6.58 -16.00 -13.79
N LEU A 10 5.74 -16.32 -12.81
CA LEU A 10 5.71 -15.60 -11.53
C LEU A 10 7.06 -15.68 -10.81
N LYS A 11 7.70 -16.85 -10.78
CA LYS A 11 9.01 -17.01 -10.14
C LYS A 11 10.12 -16.25 -10.86
N VAL A 12 10.08 -16.17 -12.19
CA VAL A 12 11.05 -15.37 -12.95
C VAL A 12 10.87 -13.89 -12.71
N ALA A 13 9.64 -13.41 -12.60
CA ALA A 13 9.34 -12.02 -12.28
C ALA A 13 9.81 -11.64 -10.86
N GLU A 14 9.60 -12.54 -9.89
CA GLU A 14 10.04 -12.35 -8.50
C GLU A 14 11.58 -12.25 -8.39
N VAL A 15 12.29 -13.11 -9.11
CA VAL A 15 13.76 -13.23 -8.99
C VAL A 15 14.51 -12.26 -9.92
N GLY A 16 13.89 -11.80 -11.00
CA GLY A 16 14.52 -10.94 -12.00
C GLY A 16 15.60 -11.63 -12.87
N SER A 17 15.71 -12.96 -12.79
CA SER A 17 16.72 -13.76 -13.50
C SER A 17 16.20 -15.15 -13.84
N ILE A 18 16.21 -15.51 -15.14
CA ILE A 18 15.82 -16.88 -15.57
C ILE A 18 16.76 -17.93 -14.99
N THR A 19 18.06 -17.65 -14.91
CA THR A 19 19.05 -18.62 -14.43
C THR A 19 18.83 -18.92 -12.94
N GLU A 20 18.64 -17.89 -12.12
CA GLU A 20 18.40 -18.09 -10.70
C GLU A 20 17.02 -18.70 -10.42
N ALA A 21 15.98 -18.26 -11.15
CA ALA A 21 14.65 -18.86 -11.05
C ALA A 21 14.67 -20.36 -11.42
N ALA A 22 15.41 -20.74 -12.47
CA ALA A 22 15.56 -22.14 -12.86
C ALA A 22 16.21 -23.00 -11.75
N LYS A 23 17.24 -22.48 -11.09
CA LYS A 23 17.86 -23.15 -9.93
C LYS A 23 16.85 -23.33 -8.79
N MET A 24 16.09 -22.28 -8.44
CA MET A 24 15.09 -22.33 -7.38
C MET A 24 13.94 -23.29 -7.70
N LEU A 25 13.62 -23.45 -8.99
CA LEU A 25 12.58 -24.35 -9.48
C LEU A 25 13.07 -25.78 -9.73
N PHE A 26 14.38 -26.05 -9.54
CA PHE A 26 15.03 -27.34 -9.80
C PHE A 26 14.85 -27.86 -11.23
N ILE A 27 14.88 -26.94 -12.21
CA ILE A 27 14.80 -27.27 -13.66
C ILE A 27 15.96 -26.65 -14.43
N SER A 28 16.16 -27.12 -15.67
CA SER A 28 17.17 -26.51 -16.53
C SER A 28 16.76 -25.11 -17.01
N GLN A 29 17.74 -24.21 -17.12
CA GLN A 29 17.46 -22.85 -17.64
C GLN A 29 16.88 -22.88 -19.08
N PRO A 30 17.37 -23.77 -20.02
CA PRO A 30 16.73 -23.90 -21.34
C PRO A 30 15.25 -24.30 -21.26
N SER A 31 14.89 -25.23 -20.36
CA SER A 31 13.48 -25.64 -20.18
C SER A 31 12.61 -24.49 -19.70
N LEU A 32 13.07 -23.73 -18.70
CA LEU A 32 12.36 -22.56 -18.21
C LEU A 32 12.20 -21.48 -19.30
N SER A 33 13.29 -21.20 -20.03
CA SER A 33 13.27 -20.21 -21.13
C SER A 33 12.31 -20.61 -22.26
N ASN A 34 12.25 -21.90 -22.61
CA ASN A 34 11.31 -22.39 -23.62
C ASN A 34 9.86 -22.31 -23.14
N SER A 35 9.60 -22.68 -21.89
CA SER A 35 8.26 -22.57 -21.28
C SER A 35 7.74 -21.15 -21.32
N ILE A 36 8.58 -20.15 -20.99
CA ILE A 36 8.20 -18.73 -21.07
C ILE A 36 7.86 -18.34 -22.51
N LYS A 37 8.74 -18.69 -23.47
CA LYS A 37 8.52 -18.38 -24.90
C LYS A 37 7.22 -19.01 -25.44
N GLU A 38 6.91 -20.23 -25.03
CA GLU A 38 5.66 -20.90 -25.41
C GLU A 38 4.45 -20.14 -24.87
N THR A 39 4.51 -19.70 -23.61
CA THR A 39 3.44 -18.92 -23.00
C THR A 39 3.28 -17.56 -23.66
N GLU A 40 4.38 -16.84 -23.91
CA GLU A 40 4.38 -15.57 -24.64
C GLU A 40 3.75 -15.72 -26.04
N LYS A 41 4.11 -16.79 -26.76
CA LYS A 41 3.55 -17.12 -28.09
C LYS A 41 2.07 -17.44 -28.03
N GLU A 42 1.64 -18.22 -27.04
CA GLU A 42 0.23 -18.59 -26.88
C GLU A 42 -0.63 -17.38 -26.46
N ALA A 43 -0.13 -16.53 -25.57
CA ALA A 43 -0.80 -15.31 -25.16
C ALA A 43 -0.74 -14.18 -26.21
N GLY A 44 0.16 -14.29 -27.19
CA GLY A 44 0.34 -13.25 -28.22
C GLY A 44 1.01 -11.98 -27.72
N ILE A 45 1.70 -12.03 -26.57
CA ILE A 45 2.35 -10.88 -25.92
C ILE A 45 3.81 -11.21 -25.60
N THR A 46 4.62 -10.17 -25.37
CA THR A 46 5.92 -10.29 -24.75
C THR A 46 5.78 -9.98 -23.27
N ILE A 47 6.09 -10.93 -22.38
CA ILE A 47 5.97 -10.75 -20.93
C ILE A 47 7.23 -10.09 -20.37
N PHE A 48 8.40 -10.47 -20.87
CA PHE A 48 9.67 -10.02 -20.33
C PHE A 48 10.56 -9.32 -21.38
N HIS A 49 11.06 -8.16 -21.02
CA HIS A 49 12.24 -7.58 -21.67
C HIS A 49 13.50 -8.23 -21.12
N ARG A 50 14.37 -8.73 -22.02
CA ARG A 50 15.66 -9.34 -21.66
C ARG A 50 16.79 -8.36 -21.97
N SER A 51 17.61 -8.06 -20.99
CA SER A 51 18.77 -7.19 -21.13
C SER A 51 20.04 -7.86 -20.59
N ARG A 52 21.19 -7.22 -20.77
CA ARG A 52 22.46 -7.68 -20.18
C ARG A 52 22.47 -7.55 -18.65
N THR A 53 21.63 -6.69 -18.10
CA THR A 53 21.52 -6.42 -16.66
C THR A 53 20.43 -7.23 -15.96
N GLY A 54 19.67 -8.06 -16.70
CA GLY A 54 18.60 -8.88 -16.14
C GLY A 54 17.32 -8.89 -16.97
N ILE A 55 16.23 -9.17 -16.30
CA ILE A 55 14.89 -9.26 -16.88
C ILE A 55 13.98 -8.26 -16.19
N THR A 56 13.22 -7.53 -17.01
CA THR A 56 12.16 -6.61 -16.54
C THR A 56 10.84 -6.97 -17.22
N LEU A 57 9.73 -6.62 -16.58
CA LEU A 57 8.39 -6.80 -17.15
C LEU A 57 8.12 -5.79 -18.27
N THR A 58 7.36 -6.21 -19.27
CA THR A 58 6.67 -5.30 -20.17
C THR A 58 5.37 -4.78 -19.51
N LYS A 59 4.70 -3.80 -20.10
CA LYS A 59 3.37 -3.37 -19.64
C LYS A 59 2.36 -4.52 -19.71
N ASP A 60 2.30 -5.21 -20.85
CA ASP A 60 1.41 -6.37 -21.05
C ASP A 60 1.80 -7.53 -20.10
N GLY A 61 3.10 -7.70 -19.83
CA GLY A 61 3.61 -8.68 -18.87
C GLY A 61 3.17 -8.41 -17.44
N ALA A 62 3.15 -7.16 -17.01
CA ALA A 62 2.67 -6.80 -15.67
C ALA A 62 1.18 -7.11 -15.51
N GLU A 63 0.36 -6.77 -16.51
CA GLU A 63 -1.07 -7.11 -16.54
C GLU A 63 -1.28 -8.63 -16.53
N PHE A 64 -0.56 -9.36 -17.40
CA PHE A 64 -0.59 -10.83 -17.44
C PHE A 64 -0.26 -11.45 -16.08
N LEU A 65 0.76 -10.94 -15.38
CA LEU A 65 1.13 -11.42 -14.05
C LEU A 65 0.02 -11.21 -13.02
N GLY A 66 -0.74 -10.13 -13.14
CA GLY A 66 -1.91 -9.89 -12.29
C GLY A 66 -2.92 -11.03 -12.40
N TYR A 67 -3.31 -11.39 -13.63
CA TYR A 67 -4.21 -12.53 -13.88
C TYR A 67 -3.58 -13.87 -13.49
N ALA A 68 -2.29 -14.07 -13.76
CA ALA A 68 -1.58 -15.30 -13.39
C ALA A 68 -1.59 -15.53 -11.87
N ARG A 69 -1.39 -14.50 -11.06
CA ARG A 69 -1.49 -14.60 -9.59
C ARG A 69 -2.87 -15.04 -9.13
N GLN A 70 -3.94 -14.49 -9.73
CA GLN A 70 -5.31 -14.89 -9.40
C GLN A 70 -5.56 -16.37 -9.70
N VAL A 71 -5.14 -16.84 -10.87
CA VAL A 71 -5.32 -18.24 -11.25
C VAL A 71 -4.59 -19.17 -10.28
N ILE A 72 -3.34 -18.83 -9.91
CA ILE A 72 -2.58 -19.61 -8.94
C ILE A 72 -3.27 -19.61 -7.57
N GLN A 73 -3.73 -18.45 -7.10
CA GLN A 73 -4.44 -18.33 -5.82
C GLN A 73 -5.72 -19.18 -5.80
N GLN A 74 -6.52 -19.13 -6.88
CA GLN A 74 -7.72 -19.96 -6.98
C GLN A 74 -7.38 -21.45 -7.03
N MET A 75 -6.28 -21.83 -7.69
CA MET A 75 -5.83 -23.22 -7.72
C MET A 75 -5.39 -23.71 -6.34
N GLU A 76 -4.67 -22.89 -5.59
CA GLU A 76 -4.27 -23.20 -4.21
C GLU A 76 -5.49 -23.38 -3.28
N LEU A 77 -6.50 -22.52 -3.41
CA LEU A 77 -7.76 -22.68 -2.66
C LEU A 77 -8.48 -23.98 -3.00
N LEU A 78 -8.47 -24.37 -4.29
CA LEU A 78 -9.06 -25.64 -4.73
C LEU A 78 -8.27 -26.84 -4.20
N GLU A 79 -6.93 -26.79 -4.28
CA GLU A 79 -6.05 -27.83 -3.73
C GLU A 79 -6.22 -27.96 -2.22
N ASP A 80 -6.26 -26.86 -1.47
CA ASP A 80 -6.50 -26.86 -0.03
C ASP A 80 -7.84 -27.49 0.31
N ARG A 81 -8.91 -27.16 -0.43
CA ARG A 81 -10.25 -27.65 -0.14
C ARG A 81 -10.48 -29.12 -0.49
N TYR A 82 -9.94 -29.59 -1.60
CA TYR A 82 -10.31 -30.90 -2.17
C TYR A 82 -9.18 -31.93 -2.18
N VAL A 83 -7.92 -31.51 -2.15
CA VAL A 83 -6.77 -32.42 -2.20
C VAL A 83 -6.22 -32.66 -0.79
N THR A 84 -6.08 -31.60 0.01
CA THR A 84 -5.53 -31.71 1.37
C THR A 84 -6.57 -32.02 2.43
N ASN A 85 -7.88 -31.95 2.10
CA ASN A 85 -9.02 -32.04 3.04
C ASN A 85 -8.91 -31.08 4.24
N LEU A 86 -8.14 -30.03 4.10
CA LEU A 86 -8.02 -28.96 5.10
C LEU A 86 -9.04 -27.86 4.79
N PRO A 87 -9.63 -27.19 5.80
CA PRO A 87 -10.43 -25.99 5.56
C PRO A 87 -9.65 -24.99 4.71
N GLY A 88 -10.29 -24.45 3.68
CA GLY A 88 -9.65 -23.50 2.78
C GLY A 88 -9.00 -22.35 3.56
N LYS A 89 -7.80 -21.94 3.14
CA LYS A 89 -7.09 -20.82 3.73
C LYS A 89 -7.71 -19.51 3.25
N VAL A 90 -8.19 -18.69 4.17
CA VAL A 90 -8.70 -17.36 3.83
C VAL A 90 -7.51 -16.46 3.50
N THR A 91 -7.54 -15.81 2.34
CA THR A 91 -6.49 -14.87 1.91
C THR A 91 -7.04 -13.45 1.84
N PHE A 92 -6.23 -12.49 2.20
CA PHE A 92 -6.57 -11.07 2.08
C PHE A 92 -5.30 -10.22 2.16
N GLY A 93 -5.19 -9.21 1.30
CA GLY A 93 -4.05 -8.31 1.23
C GLY A 93 -4.45 -6.85 1.20
N VAL A 94 -3.69 -6.02 1.92
CA VAL A 94 -3.83 -4.56 1.96
C VAL A 94 -2.48 -3.90 1.75
N SER A 95 -2.42 -2.89 0.86
CA SER A 95 -1.34 -1.91 0.80
C SER A 95 -1.88 -0.55 1.26
N SER A 96 -1.17 0.16 2.11
CA SER A 96 -1.65 1.39 2.76
C SER A 96 -0.56 2.44 2.82
N GLN A 97 -0.95 3.71 2.71
CA GLN A 97 -0.13 4.80 3.24
C GLN A 97 0.10 4.59 4.73
N HIS A 98 1.10 5.28 5.30
CA HIS A 98 1.57 5.06 6.66
C HIS A 98 0.61 5.60 7.73
N TYR A 99 -0.57 4.99 7.85
CA TYR A 99 -1.59 5.32 8.85
C TYR A 99 -1.67 4.29 9.97
N THR A 100 -1.50 4.73 11.20
CA THR A 100 -1.60 3.85 12.38
C THR A 100 -2.99 3.25 12.58
N PHE A 101 -4.05 3.92 12.14
CA PHE A 101 -5.41 3.39 12.25
C PHE A 101 -5.68 2.24 11.27
N THR A 102 -4.99 2.19 10.13
CA THR A 102 -5.13 1.09 9.17
C THR A 102 -4.54 -0.21 9.72
N GLU A 103 -3.39 -0.13 10.41
CA GLU A 103 -2.82 -1.26 11.15
C GLU A 103 -3.75 -1.75 12.27
N ASN A 104 -4.29 -0.82 13.07
CA ASN A 104 -5.18 -1.19 14.15
C ASN A 104 -6.44 -1.89 13.62
N ALA A 105 -7.02 -1.39 12.53
CA ALA A 105 -8.14 -2.05 11.86
C ALA A 105 -7.76 -3.45 11.38
N PHE A 106 -6.53 -3.61 10.88
CA PHE A 106 -6.03 -4.92 10.44
C PHE A 106 -5.83 -5.89 11.62
N VAL A 107 -5.37 -5.41 12.76
CA VAL A 107 -5.30 -6.21 14.00
C VAL A 107 -6.70 -6.71 14.40
N GLU A 108 -7.71 -5.84 14.37
CA GLU A 108 -9.08 -6.24 14.71
C GLU A 108 -9.67 -7.22 13.67
N LEU A 109 -9.35 -7.05 12.39
CA LEU A 109 -9.66 -8.03 11.36
C LEU A 109 -9.07 -9.41 11.69
N VAL A 110 -7.76 -9.47 11.97
CA VAL A 110 -7.08 -10.73 12.30
C VAL A 110 -7.71 -11.42 13.51
N LYS A 111 -8.10 -10.66 14.53
CA LYS A 111 -8.80 -11.20 15.72
C LYS A 111 -10.14 -11.87 15.36
N ARG A 112 -10.88 -11.33 14.39
CA ARG A 112 -12.15 -11.94 13.92
C ARG A 112 -11.94 -13.32 13.28
N PHE A 113 -10.80 -13.50 12.58
CA PHE A 113 -10.44 -14.74 11.90
C PHE A 113 -9.58 -15.70 12.74
N GLY A 114 -9.40 -15.43 14.02
CA GLY A 114 -8.41 -16.07 14.90
C GLY A 114 -8.45 -17.59 15.01
N GLN A 115 -9.58 -18.25 14.70
CA GLN A 115 -9.75 -19.70 14.69
C GLN A 115 -9.66 -20.31 13.28
N GLU A 116 -9.61 -19.49 12.25
CA GLU A 116 -9.57 -19.92 10.85
C GLU A 116 -8.13 -20.04 10.35
N ARG A 117 -7.94 -20.83 9.30
CA ARG A 117 -6.67 -20.81 8.57
C ARG A 117 -6.67 -19.61 7.62
N TYR A 118 -5.72 -18.70 7.81
CA TYR A 118 -5.61 -17.52 6.95
C TYR A 118 -4.15 -17.26 6.49
N ALA A 119 -4.00 -16.50 5.40
CA ALA A 119 -2.77 -15.86 5.00
C ALA A 119 -3.10 -14.41 4.63
N PHE A 120 -2.87 -13.52 5.55
CA PHE A 120 -3.11 -12.11 5.36
C PHE A 120 -1.80 -11.37 5.10
N TYR A 121 -1.87 -10.38 4.23
CA TYR A 121 -0.76 -9.54 3.82
C TYR A 121 -1.08 -8.08 4.14
N TYR A 122 -0.17 -7.40 4.81
CA TYR A 122 -0.27 -5.97 5.08
C TYR A 122 1.05 -5.30 4.73
N ASN A 123 0.99 -4.26 3.90
CA ASN A 123 2.15 -3.52 3.45
C ASN A 123 1.92 -2.02 3.62
N GLU A 124 2.83 -1.33 4.31
CA GLU A 124 2.89 0.12 4.29
C GLU A 124 3.89 0.56 3.24
N THR A 125 3.45 1.43 2.34
CA THR A 125 4.27 1.87 1.22
C THR A 125 3.78 3.18 0.62
N GLY A 126 4.58 3.79 -0.25
CA GLY A 126 4.23 5.03 -0.93
C GLY A 126 3.02 4.89 -1.87
N THR A 127 2.37 5.99 -2.11
CA THR A 127 1.09 6.08 -2.85
C THR A 127 1.13 5.43 -4.23
N HIS A 128 2.21 5.64 -5.00
CA HIS A 128 2.35 5.00 -6.32
C HIS A 128 2.41 3.48 -6.21
N GLN A 129 3.18 2.96 -5.26
CA GLN A 129 3.31 1.51 -5.05
C GLN A 129 1.98 0.89 -4.62
N ILE A 130 1.15 1.60 -3.84
CA ILE A 130 -0.20 1.15 -3.49
C ILE A 130 -1.04 0.93 -4.75
N LEU A 131 -1.04 1.89 -5.68
CA LEU A 131 -1.77 1.76 -6.94
C LEU A 131 -1.26 0.59 -7.77
N ASP A 132 0.05 0.40 -7.84
CA ASP A 132 0.66 -0.74 -8.54
C ASP A 132 0.33 -2.08 -7.87
N ASP A 133 0.35 -2.15 -6.54
CA ASP A 133 0.01 -3.36 -5.80
C ASP A 133 -1.45 -3.79 -6.07
N VAL A 134 -2.39 -2.85 -6.06
CA VAL A 134 -3.81 -3.14 -6.37
C VAL A 134 -3.99 -3.50 -7.84
N LYS A 135 -3.40 -2.72 -8.77
CA LYS A 135 -3.46 -3.00 -10.20
C LYS A 135 -2.94 -4.38 -10.55
N ASN A 136 -1.78 -4.74 -10.00
CA ASN A 136 -1.12 -6.02 -10.26
C ASN A 136 -1.63 -7.16 -9.35
N ARG A 137 -2.68 -6.91 -8.56
CA ARG A 137 -3.31 -7.89 -7.66
C ARG A 137 -2.32 -8.54 -6.69
N VAL A 138 -1.35 -7.77 -6.23
CA VAL A 138 -0.46 -8.12 -5.12
C VAL A 138 -1.24 -8.05 -3.80
N CYS A 139 -2.18 -7.09 -3.71
CA CYS A 139 -3.13 -6.97 -2.61
C CYS A 139 -4.55 -6.79 -3.15
N ASP A 140 -5.55 -6.99 -2.28
CA ASP A 140 -6.97 -6.88 -2.62
C ASP A 140 -7.45 -5.44 -2.65
N LEU A 141 -6.93 -4.58 -1.78
CA LEU A 141 -7.27 -3.17 -1.73
C LEU A 141 -6.09 -2.30 -1.27
N GLY A 142 -6.13 -1.04 -1.67
CA GLY A 142 -5.19 -0.01 -1.25
C GLY A 142 -5.87 1.08 -0.43
N ILE A 143 -5.19 1.61 0.59
CA ILE A 143 -5.69 2.74 1.40
C ILE A 143 -4.83 3.97 1.13
N LEU A 144 -5.48 5.06 0.70
CA LEU A 144 -4.82 6.34 0.44
C LEU A 144 -5.82 7.49 0.67
N TYR A 145 -5.33 8.73 0.57
CA TYR A 145 -6.20 9.90 0.63
C TYR A 145 -6.16 10.72 -0.68
N LEU A 146 -7.25 11.46 -0.89
CA LEU A 146 -7.32 12.56 -1.84
C LEU A 146 -7.51 13.87 -1.08
N SER A 147 -7.00 14.97 -1.64
CA SER A 147 -7.17 16.32 -1.14
C SER A 147 -7.36 17.28 -2.32
N HIS A 148 -7.70 18.52 -2.05
CA HIS A 148 -7.80 19.53 -3.12
C HIS A 148 -6.51 19.65 -3.97
N GLU A 149 -5.34 19.45 -3.34
CA GLU A 149 -4.05 19.58 -4.01
C GLU A 149 -3.77 18.43 -4.99
N ASN A 150 -4.16 17.19 -4.66
CA ASN A 150 -3.77 16.01 -5.43
C ASN A 150 -4.91 15.35 -6.22
N GLU A 151 -6.18 15.67 -5.93
CA GLU A 151 -7.36 14.95 -6.42
C GLU A 151 -7.40 14.81 -7.95
N ILE A 152 -7.14 15.90 -8.69
CA ILE A 152 -7.23 15.88 -10.16
C ILE A 152 -6.24 14.90 -10.76
N VAL A 153 -4.98 14.94 -10.28
CA VAL A 153 -3.91 14.06 -10.78
C VAL A 153 -4.16 12.62 -10.34
N MET A 154 -4.50 12.43 -9.07
CA MET A 154 -4.73 11.10 -8.50
C MET A 154 -5.90 10.39 -9.15
N ARG A 155 -7.05 11.07 -9.36
CA ARG A 155 -8.20 10.45 -10.05
C ARG A 155 -7.85 9.99 -11.45
N LYS A 156 -7.09 10.82 -12.20
CA LYS A 156 -6.63 10.43 -13.53
C LYS A 156 -5.72 9.20 -13.50
N VAL A 157 -4.76 9.15 -12.58
CA VAL A 157 -3.86 7.99 -12.43
C VAL A 157 -4.63 6.74 -12.01
N ILE A 158 -5.60 6.87 -11.10
CA ILE A 158 -6.48 5.77 -10.67
C ILE A 158 -7.27 5.22 -11.86
N GLU A 159 -7.91 6.08 -12.65
CA GLU A 159 -8.68 5.70 -13.84
C GLU A 159 -7.80 5.05 -14.93
N GLU A 160 -6.64 5.63 -15.24
CA GLU A 160 -5.68 5.08 -16.21
C GLU A 160 -5.14 3.70 -15.82
N ASN A 161 -5.20 3.34 -14.53
CA ASN A 161 -4.84 2.03 -14.02
C ASN A 161 -6.02 1.08 -13.82
N HIS A 162 -7.22 1.43 -14.31
CA HIS A 162 -8.45 0.63 -14.16
C HIS A 162 -8.80 0.35 -12.70
N LEU A 163 -8.59 1.33 -11.84
CA LEU A 163 -8.91 1.30 -10.43
C LEU A 163 -10.08 2.23 -10.13
N MET A 164 -10.78 2.00 -9.02
CA MET A 164 -11.84 2.85 -8.48
C MET A 164 -11.49 3.30 -7.08
N PHE A 165 -11.60 4.59 -6.81
CA PHE A 165 -11.50 5.15 -5.48
C PHE A 165 -12.89 5.31 -4.85
N THR A 166 -13.03 4.83 -3.62
CA THR A 166 -14.23 5.03 -2.80
C THR A 166 -13.83 5.66 -1.47
N GLU A 167 -14.39 6.82 -1.17
CA GLU A 167 -14.18 7.49 0.10
C GLU A 167 -14.78 6.70 1.26
N LEU A 168 -14.05 6.59 2.37
CA LEU A 168 -14.51 6.01 3.63
C LEU A 168 -14.98 7.09 4.60
N PHE A 169 -14.18 8.14 4.74
CA PHE A 169 -14.45 9.30 5.57
C PHE A 169 -13.51 10.46 5.26
N SER A 170 -13.92 11.65 5.68
CA SER A 170 -13.07 12.84 5.62
C SER A 170 -12.45 13.15 6.99
N ALA A 171 -11.25 13.71 6.99
CA ALA A 171 -10.53 14.16 8.18
C ALA A 171 -9.91 15.53 7.95
N LYS A 172 -9.83 16.35 9.01
CA LYS A 172 -9.11 17.63 8.98
C LYS A 172 -7.61 17.37 9.23
N PRO A 173 -6.70 18.17 8.62
CA PRO A 173 -5.29 18.02 8.84
C PRO A 173 -4.90 18.36 10.29
N HIS A 174 -4.00 17.54 10.83
CA HIS A 174 -3.38 17.75 12.12
C HIS A 174 -1.87 17.62 11.99
N VAL A 175 -1.15 18.33 12.82
CA VAL A 175 0.27 18.10 13.01
C VAL A 175 0.48 17.09 14.14
N PHE A 176 1.31 16.10 13.91
CA PHE A 176 1.78 15.17 14.94
C PHE A 176 3.09 15.68 15.54
N LEU A 177 3.10 15.77 16.88
CA LEU A 177 4.18 16.31 17.66
C LEU A 177 4.46 15.40 18.87
N GLN A 178 5.69 15.44 19.39
CA GLN A 178 5.91 14.88 20.71
C GLN A 178 5.18 15.70 21.79
N LYS A 179 4.76 15.06 22.86
CA LYS A 179 4.00 15.66 23.99
C LYS A 179 4.70 16.86 24.64
N THR A 180 6.03 16.90 24.60
CA THR A 180 6.86 17.99 25.15
C THR A 180 7.27 19.05 24.13
N HIS A 181 6.76 18.97 22.89
CA HIS A 181 7.07 19.93 21.84
C HIS A 181 6.61 21.34 22.24
N PRO A 182 7.36 22.42 21.90
CA PRO A 182 6.98 23.79 22.23
C PRO A 182 5.57 24.20 21.77
N LEU A 183 5.05 23.60 20.68
CA LEU A 183 3.70 23.85 20.17
C LEU A 183 2.63 22.92 20.76
N ALA A 184 2.98 21.96 21.60
CA ALA A 184 2.06 20.94 22.10
C ALA A 184 0.89 21.50 22.93
N SER A 185 1.06 22.68 23.56
CA SER A 185 0.02 23.35 24.36
C SER A 185 -0.94 24.21 23.54
N LYS A 186 -0.65 24.42 22.25
CA LYS A 186 -1.55 25.21 21.36
C LYS A 186 -2.81 24.42 21.03
N LYS A 187 -3.95 25.09 20.96
CA LYS A 187 -5.22 24.48 20.53
C LYS A 187 -5.26 24.28 19.01
N VAL A 188 -4.57 25.13 18.26
CA VAL A 188 -4.48 25.13 16.81
C VAL A 188 -3.08 25.62 16.43
N VAL A 189 -2.48 25.05 15.41
CA VAL A 189 -1.16 25.40 14.88
C VAL A 189 -1.31 25.72 13.39
N SER A 190 -0.61 26.75 12.88
CA SER A 190 -0.53 27.01 11.46
C SER A 190 0.72 26.38 10.85
N VAL A 191 0.73 26.16 9.53
CA VAL A 191 1.94 25.70 8.81
C VAL A 191 3.10 26.69 9.03
N HIS A 192 2.81 27.98 9.19
CA HIS A 192 3.84 29.00 9.48
C HIS A 192 4.49 28.79 10.85
N ASP A 193 3.74 28.39 11.88
CA ASP A 193 4.28 28.09 13.22
C ASP A 193 5.29 26.93 13.19
N LEU A 194 5.20 26.06 12.19
CA LEU A 194 6.03 24.86 12.03
C LEU A 194 7.39 25.15 11.39
N ALA A 195 7.57 26.31 10.74
CA ALA A 195 8.78 26.67 9.99
C ALA A 195 10.13 26.49 10.77
N PRO A 196 10.21 26.73 12.08
CA PRO A 196 11.45 26.51 12.84
C PRO A 196 11.85 25.03 13.02
N TYR A 197 10.92 24.09 12.84
CA TYR A 197 11.08 22.69 13.18
C TYR A 197 11.28 21.82 11.95
N PRO A 198 12.01 20.68 12.05
CA PRO A 198 12.18 19.75 10.92
C PRO A 198 10.87 19.09 10.54
N ARG A 199 10.52 19.14 9.24
CA ARG A 199 9.41 18.37 8.67
C ARG A 199 9.87 16.95 8.36
N LEU A 200 9.05 15.97 8.72
CA LEU A 200 9.24 14.57 8.39
C LEU A 200 8.25 14.18 7.31
N ASN A 201 8.76 13.61 6.21
CA ASN A 201 7.97 13.12 5.09
C ASN A 201 8.37 11.68 4.78
N PHE A 202 7.41 10.88 4.30
CA PHE A 202 7.70 9.56 3.78
C PHE A 202 8.25 9.64 2.36
N VAL A 203 9.25 8.80 2.06
CA VAL A 203 9.81 8.65 0.72
C VAL A 203 8.79 7.95 -0.17
N GLN A 204 8.54 8.49 -1.36
CA GLN A 204 7.58 7.95 -2.33
C GLN A 204 8.22 7.06 -3.40
N GLY A 205 9.44 6.57 -3.17
CA GLY A 205 10.17 5.71 -4.12
C GLY A 205 10.71 6.48 -5.33
N GLU A 206 10.65 5.86 -6.50
CA GLU A 206 11.16 6.46 -7.76
C GLU A 206 10.27 7.59 -8.29
N TYR A 207 9.04 7.73 -7.82
CA TYR A 207 8.04 8.69 -8.28
C TYR A 207 7.85 9.81 -7.24
N GLU A 208 8.89 10.60 -7.01
CA GLU A 208 8.85 11.74 -6.10
C GLU A 208 8.08 12.93 -6.70
N SER A 209 6.75 12.82 -6.71
CA SER A 209 5.86 13.92 -7.04
C SER A 209 5.07 14.35 -5.81
N VAL A 210 4.89 15.65 -5.64
CA VAL A 210 4.06 16.22 -4.56
C VAL A 210 2.63 15.68 -4.54
N TYR A 211 2.11 15.25 -5.69
CA TYR A 211 0.78 14.67 -5.82
C TYR A 211 0.67 13.25 -5.22
N PHE A 212 1.79 12.56 -5.04
CA PHE A 212 1.86 11.25 -4.38
C PHE A 212 2.27 11.33 -2.92
N SER A 213 2.57 12.53 -2.40
CA SER A 213 2.95 12.69 -0.99
C SER A 213 1.84 12.22 -0.06
N GLU A 214 2.24 11.65 1.06
CA GLU A 214 1.33 11.20 2.13
C GLU A 214 1.00 12.33 3.11
N GLU A 215 1.80 13.40 3.09
CA GLU A 215 1.61 14.57 3.92
C GLU A 215 1.00 15.70 3.12
N LEU A 216 -0.01 16.35 3.69
CA LEU A 216 -0.54 17.60 3.16
C LEU A 216 0.51 18.71 3.21
N PHE A 217 0.37 19.67 2.32
CA PHE A 217 1.25 20.83 2.22
C PHE A 217 2.71 20.49 1.88
N SER A 218 2.96 19.34 1.27
CA SER A 218 4.31 18.94 0.83
C SER A 218 4.87 19.84 -0.27
N SER A 219 4.01 20.51 -1.02
CA SER A 219 4.38 21.53 -2.01
C SER A 219 4.98 22.80 -1.39
N ILE A 220 4.73 23.07 -0.09
CA ILE A 220 5.26 24.24 0.60
C ILE A 220 6.74 23.99 0.94
N PRO A 221 7.69 24.82 0.44
CA PRO A 221 9.11 24.67 0.77
C PRO A 221 9.37 24.86 2.25
N VAL A 222 10.29 24.06 2.80
CA VAL A 222 10.77 24.17 4.19
C VAL A 222 12.29 24.13 4.24
N ASP A 223 12.89 24.82 5.21
CA ASP A 223 14.34 24.87 5.37
C ASP A 223 14.92 23.57 5.98
N LYS A 224 14.09 22.78 6.67
CA LYS A 224 14.51 21.58 7.36
C LYS A 224 13.56 20.45 7.02
N GLU A 225 14.06 19.46 6.30
CA GLU A 225 13.31 18.26 5.90
C GLU A 225 14.12 17.01 6.20
N ILE A 226 13.45 15.99 6.69
CA ILE A 226 14.00 14.63 6.86
C ILE A 226 13.03 13.67 6.18
N ARG A 227 13.54 12.88 5.25
CA ARG A 227 12.76 11.85 4.55
C ARG A 227 13.04 10.48 5.14
N VAL A 228 12.02 9.71 5.35
CA VAL A 228 12.06 8.39 6.00
C VAL A 228 11.26 7.35 5.24
N ASN A 229 11.58 6.07 5.44
CA ASN A 229 10.91 4.95 4.80
C ASN A 229 9.98 4.17 5.73
N ASP A 230 10.00 4.47 7.04
CA ASP A 230 9.24 3.71 8.02
C ASP A 230 8.74 4.59 9.17
N ARG A 231 7.64 4.16 9.81
CA ARG A 231 7.02 4.88 10.93
C ARG A 231 7.86 4.88 12.21
N GLY A 232 8.68 3.86 12.43
CA GLY A 232 9.56 3.82 13.59
C GLY A 232 10.56 4.96 13.55
N ALA A 233 11.12 5.25 12.37
CA ALA A 233 12.00 6.39 12.15
C ALA A 233 11.28 7.72 12.39
N ILE A 234 10.04 7.90 11.86
CA ILE A 234 9.23 9.11 12.11
C ILE A 234 9.03 9.35 13.61
N VAL A 235 8.60 8.34 14.36
CA VAL A 235 8.39 8.46 15.81
C VAL A 235 9.67 8.83 16.52
N ASN A 236 10.79 8.17 16.22
CA ASN A 236 12.09 8.43 16.85
C ASN A 236 12.59 9.86 16.57
N PHE A 237 12.42 10.34 15.33
CA PHE A 237 12.83 11.72 14.99
C PHE A 237 11.89 12.78 15.57
N MET A 238 10.59 12.53 15.67
CA MET A 238 9.69 13.42 16.42
C MET A 238 10.11 13.54 17.87
N LEU A 239 10.43 12.42 18.53
CA LEU A 239 10.84 12.40 19.93
C LEU A 239 12.23 13.02 20.16
N GLY A 240 13.18 12.79 19.24
CA GLY A 240 14.56 13.21 19.40
C GLY A 240 14.89 14.63 18.93
N LEU A 241 14.12 15.18 17.97
CA LEU A 241 14.48 16.40 17.26
C LEU A 241 13.43 17.52 17.32
N ASN A 242 12.35 17.36 18.07
CA ASN A 242 11.15 18.22 17.96
C ASN A 242 10.68 18.35 16.49
N ALA A 243 10.79 17.29 15.73
CA ALA A 243 10.31 17.25 14.36
C ALA A 243 8.79 17.00 14.33
N TYR A 244 8.19 17.24 13.18
CA TYR A 244 6.75 17.08 12.98
C TYR A 244 6.43 16.37 11.67
N THR A 245 5.24 15.76 11.60
CA THR A 245 4.60 15.34 10.35
C THR A 245 3.14 15.78 10.33
N ILE A 246 2.55 15.90 9.15
CA ILE A 246 1.15 16.32 8.98
C ILE A 246 0.34 15.14 8.46
N SER A 247 -0.78 14.83 9.12
CA SER A 247 -1.65 13.72 8.74
C SER A 247 -3.10 13.98 9.20
N SER A 248 -3.93 12.94 9.17
CA SER A 248 -5.38 12.98 9.45
C SER A 248 -5.79 13.30 10.88
N GLY A 249 -4.86 13.38 11.82
CA GLY A 249 -5.16 13.53 13.24
C GLY A 249 -5.62 12.25 13.94
N ILE A 250 -5.84 11.17 13.20
CA ILE A 250 -6.26 9.89 13.74
C ILE A 250 -5.03 9.11 14.18
N PHE A 251 -4.79 9.07 15.48
CA PHE A 251 -3.64 8.38 16.08
C PHE A 251 -4.11 7.53 17.25
N PRO A 252 -4.48 6.26 17.02
CA PRO A 252 -4.93 5.36 18.08
C PRO A 252 -3.84 5.12 19.12
N LYS A 253 -4.10 5.48 20.37
CA LYS A 253 -3.12 5.38 21.47
C LYS A 253 -2.80 3.95 21.88
N TYR A 254 -3.72 3.03 21.62
CA TYR A 254 -3.64 1.65 22.11
C TYR A 254 -2.34 0.93 21.67
N LEU A 255 -1.91 1.11 20.43
CA LEU A 255 -0.68 0.50 19.91
C LEU A 255 0.52 1.48 19.86
N ASN A 256 0.27 2.79 19.91
CA ASN A 256 1.29 3.82 19.61
C ASN A 256 1.77 4.60 20.84
N GLY A 257 1.20 4.32 22.01
CA GLY A 257 1.56 4.99 23.27
C GLY A 257 1.05 6.44 23.34
N GLU A 258 1.51 7.17 24.37
CA GLU A 258 1.01 8.51 24.71
C GLU A 258 2.03 9.63 24.47
N ASN A 259 3.19 9.34 23.88
CA ASN A 259 4.26 10.32 23.71
C ASN A 259 4.05 11.24 22.51
N ILE A 260 3.22 10.84 21.55
CA ILE A 260 2.83 11.62 20.38
C ILE A 260 1.41 12.14 20.58
N ILE A 261 1.20 13.41 20.23
CA ILE A 261 -0.09 14.07 20.22
C ILE A 261 -0.40 14.62 18.85
N SER A 262 -1.67 14.80 18.55
CA SER A 262 -2.14 15.50 17.36
C SER A 262 -2.71 16.87 17.74
N VAL A 263 -2.32 17.91 17.02
CA VAL A 263 -2.84 19.27 17.18
C VAL A 263 -3.47 19.70 15.85
N PRO A 264 -4.70 20.21 15.84
CA PRO A 264 -5.36 20.67 14.62
C PRO A 264 -4.54 21.75 13.89
N LEU A 265 -4.52 21.70 12.55
CA LEU A 265 -4.00 22.78 11.72
C LEU A 265 -5.07 23.85 11.44
N ALA A 266 -4.60 25.10 11.30
CA ALA A 266 -5.48 26.25 11.03
C ALA A 266 -5.96 26.28 9.57
N GLU A 267 -5.23 25.65 8.68
CA GLU A 267 -5.48 25.64 7.24
C GLU A 267 -6.77 24.86 6.92
N ASN A 268 -7.59 25.48 6.06
CA ASN A 268 -8.86 24.88 5.65
C ASN A 268 -8.65 23.87 4.50
N GLU A 269 -8.13 22.71 4.83
CA GLU A 269 -7.95 21.58 3.92
C GLU A 269 -8.72 20.36 4.46
N THR A 270 -8.93 19.37 3.60
CA THR A 270 -9.61 18.13 3.95
C THR A 270 -8.91 16.95 3.30
N MET A 271 -8.67 15.91 4.08
CA MET A 271 -8.21 14.62 3.61
C MET A 271 -9.41 13.71 3.39
N HIS A 272 -9.70 13.33 2.16
CA HIS A 272 -10.70 12.34 1.80
C HIS A 272 -10.03 10.97 1.82
N ILE A 273 -10.06 10.30 2.98
CA ILE A 273 -9.45 9.00 3.16
C ILE A 273 -10.37 7.95 2.59
N GLY A 274 -9.83 7.09 1.73
CA GLY A 274 -10.60 6.08 1.04
C GLY A 274 -9.77 4.87 0.66
N TYR A 275 -10.40 3.99 -0.10
CA TYR A 275 -9.75 2.81 -0.62
C TYR A 275 -9.83 2.75 -2.14
N VAL A 276 -8.84 2.12 -2.74
CA VAL A 276 -8.82 1.78 -4.16
C VAL A 276 -8.97 0.28 -4.35
N LEU A 277 -9.77 -0.08 -5.36
CA LEU A 277 -9.99 -1.44 -5.82
C LEU A 277 -9.79 -1.50 -7.34
N ASN A 278 -9.47 -2.67 -7.86
CA ASN A 278 -9.60 -2.93 -9.28
C ASN A 278 -11.09 -2.86 -9.69
N GLU A 279 -11.42 -2.18 -10.78
CA GLU A 279 -12.81 -1.92 -11.23
C GLU A 279 -13.65 -3.19 -11.44
N ASN A 280 -13.00 -4.32 -11.72
CA ASN A 280 -13.64 -5.62 -11.95
C ASN A 280 -13.55 -6.57 -10.74
N GLN A 281 -13.26 -6.04 -9.53
CA GLN A 281 -13.08 -6.86 -8.33
C GLN A 281 -14.20 -6.59 -7.32
N GLU A 282 -14.84 -7.66 -6.86
CA GLU A 282 -15.72 -7.61 -5.71
C GLU A 282 -14.92 -7.76 -4.40
N LEU A 283 -15.36 -7.04 -3.37
CA LEU A 283 -14.77 -7.17 -2.04
C LEU A 283 -15.04 -8.55 -1.44
N SER A 284 -13.98 -9.22 -1.03
CA SER A 284 -14.04 -10.44 -0.24
C SER A 284 -14.64 -10.19 1.16
N GLU A 285 -15.06 -11.25 1.87
CA GLU A 285 -15.54 -11.12 3.25
C GLU A 285 -14.50 -10.49 4.20
N PRO A 286 -13.20 -10.88 4.16
CA PRO A 286 -12.17 -10.15 4.92
C PRO A 286 -12.08 -8.67 4.53
N GLY A 287 -12.18 -8.36 3.24
CA GLY A 287 -12.17 -6.97 2.75
C GLY A 287 -13.31 -6.14 3.31
N LYS A 288 -14.54 -6.67 3.29
CA LYS A 288 -15.72 -6.02 3.90
C LYS A 288 -15.52 -5.79 5.40
N SER A 289 -15.07 -6.83 6.11
CA SER A 289 -14.79 -6.76 7.55
C SER A 289 -13.71 -5.73 7.88
N TYR A 290 -12.66 -5.63 7.06
CA TYR A 290 -11.61 -4.62 7.23
C TYR A 290 -12.14 -3.20 7.05
N LEU A 291 -12.96 -2.96 6.01
CA LEU A 291 -13.58 -1.65 5.80
C LEU A 291 -14.55 -1.26 6.91
N GLU A 292 -15.25 -2.23 7.52
CA GLU A 292 -16.07 -1.97 8.72
C GLU A 292 -15.22 -1.49 9.89
N GLU A 293 -14.05 -2.12 10.13
CA GLU A 293 -13.13 -1.69 11.18
C GLU A 293 -12.55 -0.29 10.90
N LEU A 294 -12.19 0.01 9.65
CA LEU A 294 -11.70 1.33 9.25
C LEU A 294 -12.74 2.44 9.48
N ARG A 295 -14.02 2.19 9.18
CA ARG A 295 -15.08 3.18 9.38
C ARG A 295 -15.27 3.62 10.84
N LYS A 296 -14.83 2.82 11.82
CA LYS A 296 -14.87 3.18 13.24
C LYS A 296 -13.95 4.34 13.60
N TYR A 297 -12.97 4.63 12.75
CA TYR A 297 -12.03 5.75 12.91
C TYR A 297 -12.54 7.06 12.27
N ALA A 298 -13.69 7.03 11.60
CA ALA A 298 -14.30 8.25 11.07
C ALA A 298 -14.48 9.29 12.19
N PRO A 299 -14.01 10.53 12.03
CA PRO A 299 -14.25 11.58 13.01
C PRO A 299 -15.75 11.82 13.21
N ALA A 300 -16.16 12.07 14.44
CA ALA A 300 -17.58 12.30 14.79
C ALA A 300 -18.18 13.55 14.10
N ASN A 301 -17.32 14.53 13.73
CA ASN A 301 -17.66 15.67 12.87
C ASN A 301 -16.40 16.03 12.09
N PRO A 302 -16.39 15.95 10.75
CA PRO A 302 -15.27 16.33 9.91
C PRO A 302 -15.06 17.86 9.84
#